data_24ba471207afdc86403f47976c9b437e
#
_entry.id   24ba471207afdc86403f47976c9b437e
#
_cell.length_a   1.000
_cell.length_b   1.000
_cell.length_c   1.000
_cell.angle_alpha   90.00
_cell.angle_beta   90.00
_cell.angle_gamma   90.00
#
_symmetry.space_group_name_H-M   'P 1'
#
loop_
_entity.id
_entity.type
_entity.pdbx_description
1 polymer ?
#
loop_
_entity_poly.entity_id
_entity_poly.type
_entity_poly.pdbx_seq_one_letter_code
_entity_poly.pdbx_strand_id
1 'polypeptide(L)'
;MNSDLTMLITLGKRAYAEKDFRRAETLLREAMAGGANYPDIHYTLGLIYHLWGKLEAAVREFESSLSRNPEYTEALMSLAITLNELGRYEEAKTAHLKAAASLTRQEKMERGNQFAGKIANLHAELGELYLALGKNGEAIAEYRKALLVAPGFPDLRVRLAIALKEAGRLEEGLAELDRALSDRPGMVSALAQRGILLYLLGRRSEARGAWENALFRDPLNKLVQLYLNTLDREAGRG
;
A
#
# COMPACT_ATOMS: atom_id res chain seq x y z
N MET A 1 -11.75 10.31 36.95
CA MET A 1 -12.10 9.79 35.60
C MET A 1 -13.44 9.09 35.78
N ASN A 2 -14.44 9.46 34.98
CA ASN A 2 -15.82 8.98 35.19
C ASN A 2 -15.86 7.48 34.78
N SER A 3 -16.18 6.58 35.74
CA SER A 3 -16.22 5.11 35.51
C SER A 3 -17.05 4.74 34.28
N ASP A 4 -18.15 5.48 34.05
CA ASP A 4 -19.11 5.26 32.95
C ASP A 4 -18.49 5.54 31.59
N LEU A 5 -17.66 6.60 31.45
CA LEU A 5 -16.99 6.92 30.19
C LEU A 5 -15.96 5.87 29.81
N THR A 6 -15.19 5.37 30.78
CA THR A 6 -14.23 4.29 30.54
C THR A 6 -14.93 3.01 30.11
N MET A 7 -16.08 2.71 30.68
CA MET A 7 -16.90 1.57 30.32
C MET A 7 -17.44 1.71 28.89
N LEU A 8 -17.98 2.87 28.51
CA LEU A 8 -18.47 3.13 27.14
C LEU A 8 -17.36 2.97 26.10
N ILE A 9 -16.18 3.51 26.35
CA ILE A 9 -15.01 3.37 25.46
C ILE A 9 -14.62 1.91 25.31
N THR A 10 -14.55 1.17 26.41
CA THR A 10 -14.17 -0.25 26.41
C THR A 10 -15.18 -1.09 25.62
N LEU A 11 -16.48 -0.87 25.86
CA LEU A 11 -17.54 -1.56 25.15
C LEU A 11 -17.58 -1.17 23.66
N GLY A 12 -17.32 0.10 23.31
CA GLY A 12 -17.23 0.57 21.93
C GLY A 12 -16.09 -0.09 21.17
N LYS A 13 -14.90 -0.17 21.77
CA LYS A 13 -13.74 -0.86 21.18
C LYS A 13 -13.98 -2.37 21.04
N ARG A 14 -14.64 -2.98 22.01
CA ARG A 14 -15.01 -4.38 21.93
C ARG A 14 -16.01 -4.62 20.80
N ALA A 15 -17.05 -3.80 20.69
CA ALA A 15 -18.02 -3.90 19.58
C ALA A 15 -17.34 -3.73 18.22
N TYR A 16 -16.33 -2.85 18.10
CA TYR A 16 -15.51 -2.73 16.90
C TYR A 16 -14.76 -4.04 16.59
N ALA A 17 -14.11 -4.64 17.59
CA ALA A 17 -13.41 -5.91 17.42
C ALA A 17 -14.34 -7.07 17.03
N GLU A 18 -15.58 -7.05 17.51
CA GLU A 18 -16.65 -7.98 17.17
C GLU A 18 -17.33 -7.65 15.82
N LYS A 19 -16.84 -6.61 15.09
CA LYS A 19 -17.39 -6.11 13.81
C LYS A 19 -18.82 -5.55 13.89
N ASP A 20 -19.32 -5.28 15.08
CA ASP A 20 -20.57 -4.55 15.29
C ASP A 20 -20.30 -3.04 15.21
N PHE A 21 -20.04 -2.57 13.99
CA PHE A 21 -19.63 -1.18 13.75
C PHE A 21 -20.68 -0.15 14.13
N ARG A 22 -21.99 -0.50 14.03
CA ARG A 22 -23.07 0.42 14.43
C ARG A 22 -23.10 0.63 15.93
N ARG A 23 -22.99 -0.46 16.68
CA ARG A 23 -22.91 -0.40 18.13
C ARG A 23 -21.63 0.30 18.61
N ALA A 24 -20.51 0.02 17.96
CA ALA A 24 -19.25 0.69 18.24
C ALA A 24 -19.36 2.21 18.04
N GLU A 25 -19.89 2.69 16.92
CA GLU A 25 -20.11 4.11 16.67
C GLU A 25 -20.97 4.74 17.77
N THR A 26 -22.13 4.13 18.09
CA THR A 26 -23.06 4.66 19.10
C THR A 26 -22.36 4.83 20.46
N LEU A 27 -21.70 3.80 20.95
CA LEU A 27 -21.02 3.82 22.26
C LEU A 27 -19.87 4.84 22.30
N LEU A 28 -19.07 4.92 21.22
CA LEU A 28 -17.95 5.86 21.15
C LEU A 28 -18.44 7.31 21.08
N ARG A 29 -19.53 7.59 20.34
CA ARG A 29 -20.13 8.92 20.28
C ARG A 29 -20.78 9.31 21.63
N GLU A 30 -21.40 8.38 22.32
CA GLU A 30 -21.93 8.60 23.66
C GLU A 30 -20.80 8.94 24.65
N ALA A 31 -19.69 8.23 24.60
CA ALA A 31 -18.52 8.55 25.38
C ALA A 31 -17.97 9.97 25.08
N MET A 32 -17.94 10.34 23.79
CA MET A 32 -17.54 11.70 23.39
C MET A 32 -18.51 12.78 23.90
N ALA A 33 -19.81 12.55 23.82
CA ALA A 33 -20.82 13.46 24.36
C ALA A 33 -20.67 13.64 25.87
N GLY A 34 -20.21 12.62 26.57
CA GLY A 34 -19.84 12.66 28.00
C GLY A 34 -18.48 13.32 28.31
N GLY A 35 -17.78 13.84 27.28
CA GLY A 35 -16.51 14.55 27.42
C GLY A 35 -15.25 13.71 27.16
N ALA A 36 -15.39 12.44 26.75
CA ALA A 36 -14.24 11.64 26.34
C ALA A 36 -13.69 12.14 24.99
N ASN A 37 -12.43 12.57 24.97
CA ASN A 37 -11.82 13.16 23.80
C ASN A 37 -10.40 12.62 23.58
N TYR A 38 -10.31 11.29 23.37
CA TYR A 38 -9.05 10.57 23.23
C TYR A 38 -8.73 10.25 21.77
N PRO A 39 -7.44 10.25 21.36
CA PRO A 39 -7.03 10.00 19.97
C PRO A 39 -7.55 8.67 19.43
N ASP A 40 -7.58 7.63 20.23
CA ASP A 40 -8.00 6.29 19.85
C ASP A 40 -9.51 6.16 19.60
N ILE A 41 -10.35 6.98 20.22
CA ILE A 41 -11.79 7.05 19.91
C ILE A 41 -11.98 7.60 18.50
N HIS A 42 -11.35 8.73 18.19
CA HIS A 42 -11.39 9.34 16.86
C HIS A 42 -10.81 8.40 15.81
N TYR A 43 -9.70 7.74 16.10
CA TYR A 43 -9.12 6.76 15.20
C TYR A 43 -10.09 5.62 14.89
N THR A 44 -10.73 5.04 15.89
CA THR A 44 -11.70 3.95 15.72
C THR A 44 -12.93 4.40 14.92
N LEU A 45 -13.45 5.60 15.17
CA LEU A 45 -14.55 6.18 14.39
C LEU A 45 -14.13 6.43 12.94
N GLY A 46 -12.91 6.91 12.71
CA GLY A 46 -12.34 7.08 11.38
C GLY A 46 -12.30 5.76 10.60
N LEU A 47 -11.86 4.68 11.23
CA LEU A 47 -11.87 3.34 10.62
C LEU A 47 -13.29 2.87 10.28
N ILE A 48 -14.26 3.09 11.15
CA ILE A 48 -15.67 2.75 10.90
C ILE A 48 -16.20 3.51 9.70
N TYR A 49 -15.95 4.82 9.61
CA TYR A 49 -16.39 5.63 8.49
C TYR A 49 -15.71 5.28 7.18
N HIS A 50 -14.43 4.97 7.22
CA HIS A 50 -13.70 4.46 6.06
C HIS A 50 -14.34 3.16 5.54
N LEU A 51 -14.60 2.18 6.41
CA LEU A 51 -15.28 0.92 6.06
C LEU A 51 -16.69 1.13 5.46
N TRP A 52 -17.37 2.21 5.82
CA TRP A 52 -18.67 2.56 5.27
C TRP A 52 -18.60 3.41 3.99
N GLY A 53 -17.40 3.66 3.46
CA GLY A 53 -17.19 4.52 2.30
C GLY A 53 -17.46 6.01 2.55
N LYS A 54 -17.60 6.42 3.82
CA LYS A 54 -17.76 7.82 4.22
C LYS A 54 -16.41 8.50 4.38
N LEU A 55 -15.67 8.57 3.27
CA LEU A 55 -14.23 8.89 3.29
C LEU A 55 -13.91 10.26 3.88
N GLU A 56 -14.69 11.31 3.56
CA GLU A 56 -14.49 12.64 4.13
C GLU A 56 -14.77 12.68 5.64
N ALA A 57 -15.71 11.87 6.12
CA ALA A 57 -15.95 11.75 7.55
C ALA A 57 -14.79 11.02 8.24
N ALA A 58 -14.24 9.98 7.60
CA ALA A 58 -13.07 9.28 8.08
C ALA A 58 -11.85 10.21 8.19
N VAL A 59 -11.59 11.03 7.16
CA VAL A 59 -10.51 12.04 7.18
C VAL A 59 -10.64 12.95 8.38
N ARG A 60 -11.83 13.54 8.62
CA ARG A 60 -12.05 14.42 9.78
C ARG A 60 -11.79 13.75 11.12
N GLU A 61 -12.18 12.50 11.26
CA GLU A 61 -11.93 11.77 12.50
C GLU A 61 -10.44 11.42 12.67
N PHE A 62 -9.75 11.02 11.61
CA PHE A 62 -8.29 10.80 11.66
C PHE A 62 -7.53 12.10 11.97
N GLU A 63 -7.88 13.23 11.37
CA GLU A 63 -7.31 14.54 11.69
C GLU A 63 -7.58 14.92 13.15
N SER A 64 -8.79 14.64 13.65
CA SER A 64 -9.14 14.83 15.06
C SER A 64 -8.30 13.96 15.99
N SER A 65 -8.02 12.73 15.63
CA SER A 65 -7.09 11.86 16.33
C SER A 65 -5.68 12.45 16.37
N LEU A 66 -5.18 12.89 15.20
CA LEU A 66 -3.84 13.45 15.04
C LEU A 66 -3.65 14.81 15.70
N SER A 67 -4.69 15.60 15.84
CA SER A 67 -4.63 16.87 16.60
C SER A 67 -4.32 16.64 18.10
N ARG A 68 -4.60 15.46 18.62
CA ARG A 68 -4.39 15.05 20.02
C ARG A 68 -3.12 14.23 20.19
N ASN A 69 -2.78 13.43 19.18
CA ASN A 69 -1.55 12.67 19.12
C ASN A 69 -0.96 12.77 17.69
N PRO A 70 -0.12 13.79 17.43
CA PRO A 70 0.47 14.02 16.12
C PRO A 70 1.37 12.88 15.60
N GLU A 71 1.84 12.02 16.50
CA GLU A 71 2.71 10.87 16.20
C GLU A 71 1.95 9.54 16.17
N TYR A 72 0.61 9.57 16.14
CA TYR A 72 -0.20 8.35 16.07
C TYR A 72 -0.08 7.72 14.68
N THR A 73 0.88 6.83 14.55
CA THR A 73 1.32 6.25 13.27
C THR A 73 0.19 5.56 12.52
N GLU A 74 -0.65 4.78 13.23
CA GLU A 74 -1.78 4.08 12.61
C GLU A 74 -2.82 5.06 12.08
N ALA A 75 -3.05 6.19 12.74
CA ALA A 75 -3.95 7.23 12.26
C ALA A 75 -3.37 7.95 11.03
N LEU A 76 -2.06 8.23 11.03
CA LEU A 76 -1.36 8.80 9.86
C LEU A 76 -1.45 7.88 8.63
N MET A 77 -1.24 6.58 8.83
CA MET A 77 -1.35 5.59 7.75
C MET A 77 -2.77 5.50 7.20
N SER A 78 -3.77 5.39 8.09
CA SER A 78 -5.19 5.31 7.69
C SER A 78 -5.67 6.58 7.01
N LEU A 79 -5.20 7.76 7.47
CA LEU A 79 -5.44 9.03 6.82
C LEU A 79 -4.87 9.06 5.39
N ALA A 80 -3.62 8.63 5.23
CA ALA A 80 -2.97 8.60 3.93
C ALA A 80 -3.71 7.70 2.93
N ILE A 81 -4.12 6.50 3.36
CA ILE A 81 -4.91 5.57 2.53
C ILE A 81 -6.23 6.22 2.14
N THR A 82 -6.96 6.81 3.10
CA THR A 82 -8.27 7.44 2.85
C THR A 82 -8.16 8.64 1.91
N LEU A 83 -7.12 9.47 2.07
CA LEU A 83 -6.85 10.59 1.19
C LEU A 83 -6.48 10.14 -0.23
N ASN A 84 -5.74 9.02 -0.36
CA ASN A 84 -5.43 8.44 -1.66
C ASN A 84 -6.70 7.96 -2.39
N GLU A 85 -7.62 7.29 -1.69
CA GLU A 85 -8.92 6.89 -2.25
C GLU A 85 -9.78 8.08 -2.68
N LEU A 86 -9.66 9.23 -2.00
CA LEU A 86 -10.29 10.49 -2.37
C LEU A 86 -9.60 11.23 -3.53
N GLY A 87 -8.45 10.73 -4.04
CA GLY A 87 -7.65 11.42 -5.05
C GLY A 87 -6.87 12.63 -4.52
N ARG A 88 -6.80 12.82 -3.19
CA ARG A 88 -6.07 13.92 -2.53
C ARG A 88 -4.60 13.54 -2.32
N TYR A 89 -3.88 13.29 -3.42
CA TYR A 89 -2.57 12.63 -3.43
C TYR A 89 -1.46 13.41 -2.70
N GLU A 90 -1.40 14.74 -2.80
CA GLU A 90 -0.35 15.53 -2.12
C GLU A 90 -0.53 15.51 -0.59
N GLU A 91 -1.77 15.48 -0.12
CA GLU A 91 -2.08 15.35 1.30
C GLU A 91 -1.79 13.94 1.81
N ALA A 92 -2.16 12.93 1.03
CA ALA A 92 -1.83 11.53 1.32
C ALA A 92 -0.32 11.33 1.45
N LYS A 93 0.47 11.86 0.50
CA LYS A 93 1.93 11.86 0.55
C LYS A 93 2.47 12.51 1.82
N THR A 94 1.91 13.66 2.22
CA THR A 94 2.32 14.35 3.44
C THR A 94 2.07 13.48 4.70
N ALA A 95 0.90 12.85 4.78
CA ALA A 95 0.56 11.93 5.87
C ALA A 95 1.50 10.71 5.91
N HIS A 96 1.83 10.13 4.76
CA HIS A 96 2.81 9.03 4.65
C HIS A 96 4.20 9.43 5.13
N LEU A 97 4.70 10.60 4.74
CA LEU A 97 6.01 11.08 5.19
C LEU A 97 6.07 11.25 6.71
N LYS A 98 4.99 11.78 7.31
CA LYS A 98 4.88 11.90 8.77
C LYS A 98 4.84 10.51 9.44
N ALA A 99 4.10 9.56 8.90
CA ALA A 99 4.04 8.19 9.42
C ALA A 99 5.41 7.50 9.37
N ALA A 100 6.13 7.63 8.25
CA ALA A 100 7.48 7.09 8.11
C ALA A 100 8.46 7.70 9.12
N ALA A 101 8.39 9.02 9.35
CA ALA A 101 9.23 9.71 10.33
C ALA A 101 8.91 9.25 11.78
N SER A 102 7.63 9.05 12.12
CA SER A 102 7.20 8.55 13.43
C SER A 102 7.71 7.13 13.67
N LEU A 103 7.57 6.22 12.70
CA LEU A 103 8.10 4.84 12.79
C LEU A 103 9.60 4.81 12.97
N THR A 104 10.36 5.59 12.18
CA THR A 104 11.82 5.64 12.30
C THR A 104 12.27 6.11 13.70
N ARG A 105 11.49 7.00 14.33
CA ARG A 105 11.76 7.45 15.69
C ARG A 105 11.47 6.36 16.72
N GLN A 106 10.37 5.61 16.56
CA GLN A 106 10.04 4.48 17.43
C GLN A 106 11.07 3.36 17.35
N GLU A 107 11.58 3.03 16.14
CA GLU A 107 12.63 2.02 15.96
C GLU A 107 13.95 2.35 16.69
N LYS A 108 14.33 3.63 16.72
CA LYS A 108 15.49 4.06 17.48
C LYS A 108 15.35 3.83 18.98
N MET A 109 14.09 3.79 19.48
CA MET A 109 13.80 3.52 20.89
C MET A 109 13.68 2.02 21.21
N GLU A 110 13.17 1.23 20.25
CA GLU A 110 12.97 -0.22 20.42
C GLU A 110 13.85 -0.98 19.41
N ARG A 111 15.06 -1.37 19.78
CA ARG A 111 15.96 -2.17 18.94
C ARG A 111 15.32 -3.50 18.56
N GLY A 112 14.71 -3.59 17.39
CA GLY A 112 14.19 -4.85 16.87
C GLY A 112 13.63 -4.79 15.46
N ASN A 113 13.86 -5.87 14.69
CA ASN A 113 13.43 -6.11 13.30
C ASN A 113 11.90 -6.04 13.04
N GLN A 114 11.08 -5.81 14.08
CA GLN A 114 9.62 -5.85 13.97
C GLN A 114 9.02 -4.74 13.10
N PHE A 115 9.70 -3.61 12.95
CA PHE A 115 9.19 -2.45 12.22
C PHE A 115 9.68 -2.36 10.76
N ALA A 116 10.70 -3.12 10.38
CA ALA A 116 11.28 -3.08 9.04
C ALA A 116 10.21 -3.28 7.94
N GLY A 117 9.32 -4.25 8.12
CA GLY A 117 8.23 -4.49 7.17
C GLY A 117 7.23 -3.33 7.08
N LYS A 118 6.90 -2.68 8.19
CA LYS A 118 6.00 -1.52 8.21
C LYS A 118 6.61 -0.32 7.50
N ILE A 119 7.89 -0.03 7.75
CA ILE A 119 8.62 1.07 7.07
C ILE A 119 8.72 0.78 5.57
N ALA A 120 9.06 -0.46 5.18
CA ALA A 120 9.12 -0.83 3.77
C ALA A 120 7.77 -0.64 3.06
N ASN A 121 6.67 -1.00 3.71
CA ASN A 121 5.32 -0.78 3.18
C ASN A 121 5.01 0.71 3.02
N LEU A 122 5.34 1.56 4.00
CA LEU A 122 5.14 3.01 3.88
C LEU A 122 5.90 3.62 2.70
N HIS A 123 7.16 3.22 2.51
CA HIS A 123 7.93 3.64 1.33
C HIS A 123 7.30 3.12 0.04
N ALA A 124 6.77 1.89 0.03
CA ALA A 124 6.10 1.33 -1.15
C ALA A 124 4.81 2.09 -1.49
N GLU A 125 3.98 2.40 -0.50
CA GLU A 125 2.75 3.18 -0.66
C GLU A 125 3.05 4.61 -1.14
N LEU A 126 4.09 5.25 -0.58
CA LEU A 126 4.55 6.54 -1.06
C LEU A 126 5.05 6.46 -2.51
N GLY A 127 5.75 5.37 -2.88
CA GLY A 127 6.14 5.09 -4.25
C GLY A 127 4.94 4.99 -5.20
N GLU A 128 3.85 4.34 -4.79
CA GLU A 128 2.60 4.28 -5.56
C GLU A 128 1.97 5.65 -5.76
N LEU A 129 1.95 6.49 -4.72
CA LEU A 129 1.47 7.87 -4.83
C LEU A 129 2.29 8.69 -5.84
N TYR A 130 3.61 8.56 -5.82
CA TYR A 130 4.46 9.22 -6.79
C TYR A 130 4.21 8.72 -8.22
N LEU A 131 3.98 7.40 -8.43
CA LEU A 131 3.60 6.87 -9.74
C LEU A 131 2.27 7.45 -10.22
N ALA A 132 1.26 7.51 -9.36
CA ALA A 132 -0.04 8.10 -9.69
C ALA A 132 0.07 9.57 -10.10
N LEU A 133 1.07 10.30 -9.57
CA LEU A 133 1.39 11.69 -9.92
C LEU A 133 2.31 11.82 -11.16
N GLY A 134 2.69 10.70 -11.80
CA GLY A 134 3.66 10.69 -12.90
C GLY A 134 5.10 11.03 -12.49
N LYS A 135 5.39 11.05 -11.19
CA LYS A 135 6.72 11.34 -10.63
C LYS A 135 7.54 10.05 -10.52
N ASN A 136 7.91 9.50 -11.69
CA ASN A 136 8.54 8.18 -11.77
C ASN A 136 9.91 8.10 -11.05
N GLY A 137 10.68 9.17 -11.06
CA GLY A 137 11.99 9.24 -10.39
C GLY A 137 11.86 9.11 -8.88
N GLU A 138 10.92 9.84 -8.28
CA GLU A 138 10.61 9.81 -6.86
C GLU A 138 10.04 8.45 -6.45
N ALA A 139 9.16 7.86 -7.27
CA ALA A 139 8.63 6.51 -7.05
C ALA A 139 9.75 5.47 -6.98
N ILE A 140 10.70 5.49 -7.92
CA ILE A 140 11.87 4.63 -7.93
C ILE A 140 12.70 4.80 -6.66
N ALA A 141 12.91 6.05 -6.22
CA ALA A 141 13.67 6.33 -5.00
C ALA A 141 12.98 5.72 -3.75
N GLU A 142 11.65 5.84 -3.65
CA GLU A 142 10.90 5.29 -2.52
C GLU A 142 10.89 3.74 -2.53
N TYR A 143 10.69 3.09 -3.67
CA TYR A 143 10.80 1.62 -3.76
C TYR A 143 12.21 1.11 -3.43
N ARG A 144 13.25 1.84 -3.80
CA ARG A 144 14.64 1.50 -3.41
C ARG A 144 14.83 1.63 -1.90
N LYS A 145 14.27 2.65 -1.24
CA LYS A 145 14.29 2.77 0.23
C LYS A 145 13.53 1.60 0.87
N ALA A 146 12.37 1.21 0.34
CA ALA A 146 11.64 0.03 0.80
C ALA A 146 12.49 -1.23 0.75
N LEU A 147 13.22 -1.44 -0.36
CA LEU A 147 14.11 -2.59 -0.55
C LEU A 147 15.37 -2.55 0.32
N LEU A 148 15.86 -1.36 0.69
CA LEU A 148 16.96 -1.24 1.67
C LEU A 148 16.54 -1.73 3.05
N VAL A 149 15.30 -1.45 3.44
CA VAL A 149 14.75 -1.86 4.74
C VAL A 149 14.32 -3.32 4.73
N ALA A 150 13.74 -3.81 3.63
CA ALA A 150 13.21 -5.16 3.47
C ALA A 150 13.69 -5.80 2.15
N PRO A 151 14.96 -6.21 2.05
CA PRO A 151 15.55 -6.71 0.79
C PRO A 151 14.95 -8.04 0.30
N GLY A 152 14.39 -8.84 1.21
CA GLY A 152 13.80 -10.16 0.92
C GLY A 152 12.34 -10.13 0.42
N PHE A 153 11.80 -8.98 0.01
CA PHE A 153 10.43 -8.86 -0.47
C PHE A 153 10.37 -8.74 -2.00
N PRO A 154 10.15 -9.87 -2.74
CA PRO A 154 10.15 -9.84 -4.19
C PRO A 154 9.02 -9.00 -4.79
N ASP A 155 7.91 -8.80 -4.08
CA ASP A 155 6.82 -7.91 -4.50
C ASP A 155 7.28 -6.45 -4.63
N LEU A 156 8.18 -5.97 -3.78
CA LEU A 156 8.77 -4.63 -3.89
C LEU A 156 9.63 -4.48 -5.15
N ARG A 157 10.33 -5.54 -5.56
CA ARG A 157 11.10 -5.54 -6.81
C ARG A 157 10.19 -5.43 -8.04
N VAL A 158 9.03 -6.11 -8.01
CA VAL A 158 8.03 -5.98 -9.09
C VAL A 158 7.50 -4.54 -9.18
N ARG A 159 7.19 -3.90 -8.04
CA ARG A 159 6.75 -2.50 -8.00
C ARG A 159 7.83 -1.54 -8.50
N LEU A 160 9.09 -1.76 -8.11
CA LEU A 160 10.24 -1.01 -8.63
C LEU A 160 10.39 -1.18 -10.14
N ALA A 161 10.23 -2.41 -10.65
CA ALA A 161 10.32 -2.68 -12.08
C ALA A 161 9.22 -1.98 -12.88
N ILE A 162 8.00 -1.90 -12.34
CA ILE A 162 6.90 -1.11 -12.93
C ILE A 162 7.28 0.36 -12.98
N ALA A 163 7.80 0.93 -11.88
CA ALA A 163 8.23 2.33 -11.86
C ALA A 163 9.37 2.62 -12.84
N LEU A 164 10.32 1.70 -12.96
CA LEU A 164 11.41 1.78 -13.94
C LEU A 164 10.88 1.71 -15.38
N LYS A 165 9.88 0.88 -15.65
CA LYS A 165 9.20 0.80 -16.96
C LYS A 165 8.55 2.15 -17.31
N GLU A 166 7.79 2.74 -16.39
CA GLU A 166 7.15 4.05 -16.59
C GLU A 166 8.17 5.19 -16.78
N ALA A 167 9.38 5.03 -16.23
CA ALA A 167 10.50 5.94 -16.45
C ALA A 167 11.31 5.65 -17.74
N GLY A 168 10.91 4.66 -18.57
CA GLY A 168 11.64 4.24 -19.77
C GLY A 168 12.94 3.45 -19.51
N ARG A 169 13.21 3.05 -18.24
CA ARG A 169 14.43 2.34 -17.83
C ARG A 169 14.20 0.83 -17.88
N LEU A 170 13.94 0.31 -19.10
CA LEU A 170 13.42 -1.03 -19.32
C LEU A 170 14.37 -2.13 -18.86
N GLU A 171 15.67 -2.02 -19.15
CA GLU A 171 16.68 -3.01 -18.79
C GLU A 171 16.89 -3.10 -17.27
N GLU A 172 16.84 -1.96 -16.58
CA GLU A 172 16.92 -1.96 -15.11
C GLU A 172 15.68 -2.62 -14.50
N GLY A 173 14.49 -2.33 -15.05
CA GLY A 173 13.26 -3.00 -14.64
C GLY A 173 13.33 -4.51 -14.85
N LEU A 174 13.87 -4.96 -15.98
CA LEU A 174 14.06 -6.39 -16.26
C LEU A 174 15.00 -7.05 -15.26
N ALA A 175 16.11 -6.40 -14.91
CA ALA A 175 17.05 -6.89 -13.89
C ALA A 175 16.40 -7.04 -12.50
N GLU A 176 15.52 -6.12 -12.10
CA GLU A 176 14.79 -6.26 -10.82
C GLU A 176 13.78 -7.40 -10.84
N LEU A 177 13.12 -7.66 -11.98
CA LEU A 177 12.23 -8.81 -12.14
C LEU A 177 13.00 -10.14 -12.13
N ASP A 178 14.17 -10.20 -12.76
CA ASP A 178 15.01 -11.40 -12.73
C ASP A 178 15.48 -11.70 -11.30
N ARG A 179 15.78 -10.69 -10.49
CA ARG A 179 16.07 -10.85 -9.05
C ARG A 179 14.84 -11.37 -8.29
N ALA A 180 13.65 -10.79 -8.55
CA ALA A 180 12.41 -11.25 -7.91
C ALA A 180 12.12 -12.72 -8.24
N LEU A 181 12.39 -13.14 -9.48
CA LEU A 181 12.20 -14.52 -9.94
C LEU A 181 13.30 -15.48 -9.44
N SER A 182 14.50 -14.98 -9.16
CA SER A 182 15.52 -15.77 -8.44
C SER A 182 15.06 -16.13 -7.04
N ASP A 183 14.44 -15.19 -6.33
CA ASP A 183 13.92 -15.41 -4.98
C ASP A 183 12.63 -16.24 -4.99
N ARG A 184 11.75 -16.03 -6.00
CA ARG A 184 10.45 -16.70 -6.16
C ARG A 184 10.19 -17.05 -7.63
N PRO A 185 10.70 -18.19 -8.15
CA PRO A 185 10.62 -18.55 -9.58
C PRO A 185 9.21 -18.67 -10.17
N GLY A 186 8.20 -18.93 -9.32
CA GLY A 186 6.81 -19.08 -9.74
C GLY A 186 5.93 -17.83 -9.59
N MET A 187 6.51 -16.67 -9.36
CA MET A 187 5.76 -15.43 -9.11
C MET A 187 5.12 -14.91 -10.40
N VAL A 188 3.79 -15.15 -10.54
CA VAL A 188 3.02 -14.83 -11.74
C VAL A 188 3.10 -13.34 -12.11
N SER A 189 3.01 -12.44 -11.11
CA SER A 189 3.11 -11.00 -11.34
C SER A 189 4.48 -10.60 -11.91
N ALA A 190 5.56 -11.19 -11.44
CA ALA A 190 6.91 -10.93 -11.96
C ALA A 190 7.07 -11.48 -13.37
N LEU A 191 6.59 -12.70 -13.65
CA LEU A 191 6.62 -13.31 -14.99
C LEU A 191 5.81 -12.48 -15.99
N ALA A 192 4.62 -12.01 -15.62
CA ALA A 192 3.78 -11.17 -16.46
C ALA A 192 4.47 -9.84 -16.81
N GLN A 193 5.02 -9.14 -15.81
CA GLN A 193 5.74 -7.88 -16.02
C GLN A 193 7.05 -8.08 -16.81
N ARG A 194 7.76 -9.19 -16.58
CA ARG A 194 8.93 -9.57 -17.37
C ARG A 194 8.61 -9.71 -18.85
N GLY A 195 7.51 -10.38 -19.16
CA GLY A 195 7.04 -10.49 -20.54
C GLY A 195 6.74 -9.12 -21.17
N ILE A 196 6.11 -8.21 -20.44
CA ILE A 196 5.84 -6.84 -20.91
C ILE A 196 7.16 -6.10 -21.21
N LEU A 197 8.13 -6.13 -20.30
CA LEU A 197 9.42 -5.45 -20.52
C LEU A 197 10.19 -6.04 -21.70
N LEU A 198 10.23 -7.36 -21.84
CA LEU A 198 10.86 -8.05 -22.97
C LEU A 198 10.18 -7.68 -24.29
N TYR A 199 8.85 -7.59 -24.31
CA TYR A 199 8.11 -7.16 -25.48
C TYR A 199 8.46 -5.71 -25.89
N LEU A 200 8.50 -4.78 -24.91
CA LEU A 200 8.89 -3.39 -25.15
C LEU A 200 10.34 -3.26 -25.64
N LEU A 201 11.22 -4.17 -25.25
CA LEU A 201 12.60 -4.28 -25.72
C LEU A 201 12.73 -4.96 -27.11
N GLY A 202 11.61 -5.37 -27.73
CA GLY A 202 11.60 -6.09 -29.01
C GLY A 202 11.98 -7.58 -28.90
N ARG A 203 12.21 -8.10 -27.71
CA ARG A 203 12.62 -9.49 -27.43
C ARG A 203 11.40 -10.42 -27.39
N ARG A 204 10.68 -10.49 -28.51
CA ARG A 204 9.35 -11.12 -28.63
C ARG A 204 9.32 -12.59 -28.23
N SER A 205 10.31 -13.36 -28.63
CA SER A 205 10.42 -14.79 -28.29
C SER A 205 10.51 -15.01 -26.77
N GLU A 206 11.32 -14.21 -26.10
CA GLU A 206 11.50 -14.30 -24.66
C GLU A 206 10.27 -13.78 -23.89
N ALA A 207 9.59 -12.74 -24.43
CA ALA A 207 8.32 -12.26 -23.89
C ALA A 207 7.26 -13.37 -23.90
N ARG A 208 7.15 -14.10 -25.02
CA ARG A 208 6.28 -15.27 -25.14
C ARG A 208 6.57 -16.30 -24.05
N GLY A 209 7.83 -16.73 -23.91
CA GLY A 209 8.21 -17.72 -22.91
C GLY A 209 7.91 -17.28 -21.47
N ALA A 210 8.07 -15.98 -21.15
CA ALA A 210 7.71 -15.45 -19.85
C ALA A 210 6.20 -15.52 -19.60
N TRP A 211 5.37 -15.17 -20.57
CA TRP A 211 3.91 -15.23 -20.44
C TRP A 211 3.37 -16.67 -20.44
N GLU A 212 3.94 -17.58 -21.22
CA GLU A 212 3.59 -19.02 -21.18
C GLU A 212 3.90 -19.62 -19.81
N ASN A 213 5.05 -19.27 -19.21
CA ASN A 213 5.39 -19.67 -17.84
C ASN A 213 4.42 -19.07 -16.81
N ALA A 214 3.98 -17.83 -16.99
CA ALA A 214 2.96 -17.22 -16.15
C ALA A 214 1.64 -17.97 -16.22
N LEU A 215 1.16 -18.35 -17.44
CA LEU A 215 -0.06 -19.12 -17.62
C LEU A 215 0.05 -20.57 -17.13
N PHE A 216 1.24 -21.15 -17.21
CA PHE A 216 1.45 -22.46 -16.62
C PHE A 216 1.20 -22.46 -15.08
N ARG A 217 1.48 -21.32 -14.42
CA ARG A 217 1.26 -21.13 -12.99
C ARG A 217 -0.17 -20.68 -12.65
N ASP A 218 -0.75 -19.84 -13.51
CA ASP A 218 -2.10 -19.31 -13.38
C ASP A 218 -2.81 -19.35 -14.73
N PRO A 219 -3.42 -20.50 -15.10
CA PRO A 219 -4.07 -20.70 -16.40
C PRO A 219 -5.26 -19.76 -16.65
N LEU A 220 -5.85 -19.18 -15.61
CA LEU A 220 -7.01 -18.28 -15.72
C LEU A 220 -6.63 -16.80 -15.80
N ASN A 221 -5.36 -16.47 -15.89
CA ASN A 221 -4.88 -15.10 -15.97
C ASN A 221 -5.25 -14.44 -17.31
N LYS A 222 -6.40 -13.78 -17.33
CA LYS A 222 -6.96 -13.14 -18.55
C LYS A 222 -6.03 -12.10 -19.16
N LEU A 223 -5.26 -11.39 -18.33
CA LEU A 223 -4.36 -10.34 -18.80
C LEU A 223 -3.18 -10.95 -19.59
N VAL A 224 -2.58 -12.01 -19.05
CA VAL A 224 -1.49 -12.70 -19.73
C VAL A 224 -1.97 -13.41 -21.01
N GLN A 225 -3.18 -14.00 -20.97
CA GLN A 225 -3.81 -14.55 -22.19
C GLN A 225 -3.98 -13.47 -23.27
N LEU A 226 -4.41 -12.26 -22.89
CA LEU A 226 -4.55 -11.14 -23.82
C LEU A 226 -3.21 -10.76 -24.46
N TYR A 227 -2.12 -10.70 -23.68
CA TYR A 227 -0.78 -10.38 -24.19
C TYR A 227 -0.30 -11.42 -25.20
N LEU A 228 -0.47 -12.71 -24.93
CA LEU A 228 -0.11 -13.79 -25.88
C LEU A 228 -0.93 -13.70 -27.15
N ASN A 229 -2.24 -13.52 -27.06
CA ASN A 229 -3.11 -13.38 -28.20
C ASN A 229 -2.73 -12.16 -29.08
N THR A 230 -2.29 -11.07 -28.47
CA THR A 230 -1.82 -9.88 -29.17
C THR A 230 -0.54 -10.18 -29.94
N LEU A 231 0.41 -10.84 -29.29
CA LEU A 231 1.68 -11.26 -29.90
C LEU A 231 1.47 -12.20 -31.08
N ASP A 232 0.52 -13.15 -30.97
CA ASP A 232 0.17 -14.10 -32.06
C ASP A 232 -0.44 -13.39 -33.29
N ARG A 233 -1.32 -12.42 -33.03
CA ARG A 233 -1.92 -11.61 -34.11
C ARG A 233 -0.89 -10.77 -34.86
N GLU A 234 0.11 -10.26 -34.17
CA GLU A 234 1.21 -9.52 -34.82
C GLU A 234 2.10 -10.44 -35.64
N ALA A 235 2.39 -11.65 -35.16
CA ALA A 235 3.19 -12.64 -35.88
C ALA A 235 2.50 -13.17 -37.16
N GLY A 236 1.16 -13.22 -37.17
CA GLY A 236 0.38 -13.64 -38.34
C GLY A 236 0.16 -12.57 -39.43
N ARG A 237 0.61 -11.34 -39.15
CA ARG A 237 0.46 -10.19 -40.10
C ARG A 237 1.77 -9.80 -40.77
N GLY A 238 2.87 -10.43 -40.47
CA GLY A 238 4.22 -10.22 -41.06
C GLY A 238 4.65 -11.41 -41.87
#